data_e57aa1e0e5afab81381ce31476bd92cb
#
_entry.id   e57aa1e0e5afab81381ce31476bd92cb
#
_cell.length_a   1.000
_cell.length_b   1.000
_cell.length_c   1.000
_cell.angle_alpha   90.00
_cell.angle_beta   90.00
_cell.angle_gamma   90.00
#
_symmetry.space_group_name_H-M   'P 1'
#
loop_
_entity.id
_entity.type
_entity.pdbx_description
1 polymer ?
#
loop_
_entity_poly.entity_id
_entity_poly.type
_entity_poly.pdbx_seq_one_letter_code
_entity_poly.pdbx_strand_id
1 'polypeptide(L)'
;MGVGSKRIDKVKYYLSFIGWGRSGNSLTAALLDFHPNIYIKNEFTALQERFKSQDQLLRWILQRIEKKTQGRWQAWGGFTHDPFKGMTGGVPLVIGGKKGGGTSNSLMNNPELFTKIYDDVIKIPVKWIHVQRNPYDNITTFTKHNWKPDGAIDIYFKQAESVKKVLSSRDSITVRLENLIKNPKVEVKRMCDHLGVDVTGNYLKHCKNVVWNKPRKTRFSVNWWTKERKDLVKQKIEEFDFMGGYKF
;
A
#
# COMPACT_ATOMS: atom_id res chain seq x y z
N MET A 1 -19.99 19.63 -19.51
CA MET A 1 -18.90 18.66 -19.45
C MET A 1 -18.18 18.85 -18.10
N GLY A 2 -18.29 17.88 -17.19
CA GLY A 2 -17.82 18.02 -15.82
C GLY A 2 -16.29 18.10 -15.71
N VAL A 3 -15.81 18.79 -14.69
CA VAL A 3 -14.38 19.02 -14.36
C VAL A 3 -13.55 17.74 -14.34
N GLY A 4 -14.16 16.57 -14.12
CA GLY A 4 -13.46 15.28 -14.09
C GLY A 4 -12.98 14.72 -15.43
N SER A 5 -13.56 15.13 -16.58
CA SER A 5 -13.21 14.51 -17.87
C SER A 5 -11.84 14.92 -18.41
N LYS A 6 -11.42 16.15 -18.15
CA LYS A 6 -10.15 16.72 -18.67
C LYS A 6 -8.89 16.29 -17.87
N ARG A 7 -9.03 15.57 -16.76
CA ARG A 7 -7.91 15.22 -15.89
C ARG A 7 -7.40 13.80 -16.09
N ILE A 8 -8.19 12.92 -16.69
CA ILE A 8 -7.86 11.49 -16.83
C ILE A 8 -6.83 11.25 -17.93
N ASP A 9 -6.85 12.06 -18.97
CA ASP A 9 -5.93 12.00 -20.10
C ASP A 9 -4.46 12.24 -19.73
N LYS A 10 -4.19 12.81 -18.56
CA LYS A 10 -2.83 13.06 -18.05
C LYS A 10 -2.31 11.92 -17.15
N VAL A 11 -3.15 10.94 -16.80
CA VAL A 11 -2.74 9.83 -15.93
C VAL A 11 -1.76 8.93 -16.67
N LYS A 12 -0.56 8.80 -16.12
CA LYS A 12 0.51 7.99 -16.68
C LYS A 12 0.59 6.59 -16.08
N TYR A 13 0.26 6.46 -14.79
CA TYR A 13 0.41 5.21 -14.06
C TYR A 13 -0.81 4.91 -13.19
N TYR A 14 -1.14 3.62 -13.09
CA TYR A 14 -2.03 3.11 -12.06
C TYR A 14 -1.20 2.58 -10.89
N LEU A 15 -1.51 3.03 -9.69
CA LEU A 15 -0.84 2.57 -8.46
C LEU A 15 -1.66 1.51 -7.75
N SER A 16 -1.07 0.37 -7.47
CA SER A 16 -1.65 -0.67 -6.64
C SER A 16 -0.74 -1.06 -5.48
N PHE A 17 -1.37 -1.43 -4.36
CA PHE A 17 -0.67 -1.94 -3.19
C PHE A 17 -0.84 -3.45 -3.10
N ILE A 18 0.23 -4.14 -2.71
CA ILE A 18 0.26 -5.57 -2.41
C ILE A 18 0.90 -5.81 -1.04
N GLY A 19 0.57 -6.86 -0.34
CA GLY A 19 1.11 -7.20 0.97
C GLY A 19 0.03 -7.55 1.98
N TRP A 20 0.23 -7.18 3.22
CA TRP A 20 -0.64 -7.56 4.33
C TRP A 20 -1.43 -6.38 4.88
N GLY A 21 -2.57 -6.66 5.48
CA GLY A 21 -3.18 -5.71 6.40
C GLY A 21 -2.21 -5.38 7.55
N ARG A 22 -2.31 -4.17 8.11
CA ARG A 22 -1.53 -3.76 9.30
C ARG A 22 0.00 -3.68 9.13
N SER A 23 0.50 -3.77 7.91
CA SER A 23 1.93 -3.63 7.59
C SER A 23 2.41 -2.18 7.45
N GLY A 24 1.52 -1.17 7.56
CA GLY A 24 1.86 0.24 7.36
C GLY A 24 1.33 0.84 6.06
N ASN A 25 0.50 0.10 5.31
CA ASN A 25 -0.08 0.57 4.04
C ASN A 25 -0.75 1.95 4.16
N SER A 26 -1.48 2.23 5.25
CA SER A 26 -2.18 3.50 5.43
C SER A 26 -1.21 4.67 5.58
N LEU A 27 -0.11 4.50 6.34
CA LEU A 27 0.94 5.51 6.43
C LEU A 27 1.57 5.77 5.06
N THR A 28 2.03 4.70 4.40
CA THR A 28 2.69 4.79 3.09
C THR A 28 1.81 5.49 2.06
N ALA A 29 0.54 5.10 1.98
CA ALA A 29 -0.40 5.72 1.05
C ALA A 29 -0.76 7.16 1.43
N ALA A 30 -0.88 7.49 2.71
CA ALA A 30 -1.10 8.87 3.15
C ALA A 30 0.04 9.79 2.73
N LEU A 31 1.29 9.36 2.95
CA LEU A 31 2.46 10.13 2.55
C LEU A 31 2.46 10.39 1.05
N LEU A 32 2.15 9.39 0.23
CA LEU A 32 2.06 9.55 -1.22
C LEU A 32 0.87 10.40 -1.65
N ASP A 33 -0.31 10.25 -1.03
CA ASP A 33 -1.52 11.00 -1.36
C ASP A 33 -1.40 12.50 -1.00
N PHE A 34 -0.42 12.88 -0.18
CA PHE A 34 -0.05 14.29 0.04
C PHE A 34 0.61 14.93 -1.19
N HIS A 35 1.14 14.15 -2.12
CA HIS A 35 1.77 14.65 -3.34
C HIS A 35 0.73 15.21 -4.33
N PRO A 36 0.95 16.39 -4.97
CA PRO A 36 -0.05 17.05 -5.83
C PRO A 36 -0.49 16.20 -7.04
N ASN A 37 0.38 15.32 -7.51
CA ASN A 37 0.16 14.52 -8.71
C ASN A 37 -0.21 13.05 -8.43
N ILE A 38 -0.34 12.63 -7.17
CA ILE A 38 -0.69 11.26 -6.78
C ILE A 38 -2.06 11.25 -6.10
N TYR A 39 -2.98 10.42 -6.57
CA TYR A 39 -4.35 10.31 -6.08
C TYR A 39 -4.66 8.88 -5.70
N ILE A 40 -4.79 8.59 -4.42
CA ILE A 40 -5.00 7.23 -3.91
C ILE A 40 -6.34 7.11 -3.21
N LYS A 41 -7.19 6.19 -3.67
CA LYS A 41 -8.43 5.84 -2.98
C LYS A 41 -8.11 4.90 -1.81
N ASN A 42 -8.43 5.36 -0.59
CA ASN A 42 -8.25 4.57 0.62
C ASN A 42 -9.24 3.40 0.69
N GLU A 43 -8.78 2.26 1.27
CA GLU A 43 -9.54 1.00 1.41
C GLU A 43 -10.17 0.52 0.10
N PHE A 44 -9.41 0.62 -0.98
CA PHE A 44 -9.83 0.24 -2.31
C PHE A 44 -8.77 -0.58 -3.05
N THR A 45 -9.21 -1.61 -3.76
CA THR A 45 -8.48 -2.29 -4.83
C THR A 45 -9.42 -2.44 -6.03
N ALA A 46 -8.88 -2.33 -7.25
CA ALA A 46 -9.65 -2.50 -8.48
C ALA A 46 -10.36 -3.86 -8.58
N LEU A 47 -9.88 -4.85 -7.82
CA LEU A 47 -10.44 -6.21 -7.76
C LEU A 47 -11.77 -6.31 -6.99
N GLN A 48 -12.21 -5.27 -6.27
CA GLN A 48 -13.46 -5.27 -5.51
C GLN A 48 -14.67 -4.85 -6.33
N GLU A 49 -14.45 -4.19 -7.46
CA GLU A 49 -15.50 -3.66 -8.32
C GLU A 49 -15.42 -4.27 -9.73
N ARG A 50 -16.54 -4.35 -10.42
CA ARG A 50 -16.59 -4.88 -11.78
C ARG A 50 -16.43 -3.76 -12.81
N PHE A 51 -15.21 -3.30 -13.02
CA PHE A 51 -14.91 -2.32 -14.06
C PHE A 51 -14.79 -2.99 -15.43
N LYS A 52 -15.39 -2.35 -16.43
CA LYS A 52 -15.39 -2.79 -17.83
C LYS A 52 -14.32 -2.06 -18.65
N SER A 53 -13.82 -0.93 -18.15
CA SER A 53 -12.79 -0.13 -18.82
C SER A 53 -11.95 0.66 -17.82
N GLN A 54 -10.75 1.02 -18.25
CA GLN A 54 -9.86 1.92 -17.51
C GLN A 54 -10.53 3.27 -17.21
N ASP A 55 -11.19 3.87 -18.20
CA ASP A 55 -11.86 5.17 -18.06
C ASP A 55 -12.91 5.11 -16.92
N GLN A 56 -13.72 4.05 -16.87
CA GLN A 56 -14.69 3.84 -15.80
C GLN A 56 -14.00 3.75 -14.43
N LEU A 57 -12.90 2.99 -14.32
CA LEU A 57 -12.13 2.83 -13.09
C LEU A 57 -11.56 4.17 -12.61
N LEU A 58 -10.86 4.89 -13.48
CA LEU A 58 -10.19 6.14 -13.11
C LEU A 58 -11.18 7.23 -12.72
N ARG A 59 -12.30 7.38 -13.47
CA ARG A 59 -13.38 8.32 -13.12
C ARG A 59 -14.01 7.97 -11.79
N TRP A 60 -14.28 6.69 -11.54
CA TRP A 60 -14.85 6.24 -10.28
C TRP A 60 -13.96 6.57 -9.09
N ILE A 61 -12.63 6.35 -9.21
CA ILE A 61 -11.67 6.70 -8.16
C ILE A 61 -11.70 8.19 -7.89
N LEU A 62 -11.57 9.03 -8.92
CA LEU A 62 -11.55 10.49 -8.77
C LEU A 62 -12.84 11.02 -8.13
N GLN A 63 -14.00 10.59 -8.60
CA GLN A 63 -15.29 11.00 -8.05
C GLN A 63 -15.44 10.62 -6.57
N ARG A 64 -14.94 9.44 -6.17
CA ARG A 64 -14.99 9.00 -4.77
C ARG A 64 -14.04 9.77 -3.86
N ILE A 65 -12.89 10.18 -4.38
CA ILE A 65 -11.97 11.05 -3.67
C ILE A 65 -12.60 12.43 -3.50
N GLU A 66 -13.11 13.03 -4.57
CA GLU A 66 -13.72 14.36 -4.56
C GLU A 66 -14.96 14.45 -3.65
N LYS A 67 -15.87 13.46 -3.71
CA LYS A 67 -17.09 13.43 -2.87
C LYS A 67 -16.80 13.32 -1.37
N LYS A 68 -15.75 12.59 -0.96
CA LYS A 68 -15.47 12.39 0.46
C LYS A 68 -14.80 13.57 1.13
N THR A 69 -14.18 14.45 0.38
CA THR A 69 -13.18 15.36 0.92
C THR A 69 -13.48 16.81 0.65
N GLN A 70 -14.59 17.12 -0.04
CA GLN A 70 -14.83 18.49 -0.59
C GLN A 70 -13.54 19.08 -1.23
N GLY A 71 -12.73 18.19 -1.79
CA GLY A 71 -11.37 18.42 -2.22
C GLY A 71 -10.62 17.10 -2.21
N ARG A 72 -9.40 17.07 -1.83
CA ARG A 72 -8.51 15.92 -1.97
C ARG A 72 -8.29 15.10 -0.71
N TRP A 73 -8.88 15.50 0.38
CA TRP A 73 -8.53 14.97 1.69
C TRP A 73 -9.24 13.66 2.04
N GLN A 74 -8.49 12.66 2.53
CA GLN A 74 -9.02 11.41 3.03
C GLN A 74 -8.52 11.16 4.46
N ALA A 75 -9.40 10.62 5.33
CA ALA A 75 -8.97 10.11 6.63
C ALA A 75 -8.18 8.82 6.44
N TRP A 76 -6.93 8.81 6.89
CA TRP A 76 -6.00 7.69 6.81
C TRP A 76 -5.82 7.03 8.19
N GLY A 77 -6.90 6.54 8.80
CA GLY A 77 -6.82 5.69 10.00
C GLY A 77 -6.09 6.31 11.20
N GLY A 78 -6.43 7.54 11.57
CA GLY A 78 -5.80 8.26 12.69
C GLY A 78 -4.68 9.21 12.29
N PHE A 79 -4.34 9.28 11.00
CA PHE A 79 -3.54 10.38 10.46
C PHE A 79 -4.49 11.53 10.12
N THR A 80 -4.72 12.40 11.10
CA THR A 80 -5.40 13.67 10.89
C THR A 80 -4.34 14.71 10.56
N HIS A 81 -4.16 15.03 9.30
CA HIS A 81 -3.25 16.09 8.89
C HIS A 81 -4.00 17.07 8.01
N ASP A 82 -3.81 18.33 8.29
CA ASP A 82 -4.19 19.37 7.34
C ASP A 82 -3.50 19.08 6.01
N PRO A 83 -4.22 19.14 4.89
CA PRO A 83 -3.61 19.00 3.59
C PRO A 83 -2.47 20.00 3.48
N PHE A 84 -1.36 19.57 2.89
CA PHE A 84 -0.23 20.46 2.65
C PHE A 84 -0.71 21.65 1.81
N LYS A 85 -0.75 22.85 2.44
CA LYS A 85 -1.31 24.09 1.88
C LYS A 85 -0.57 24.53 0.63
N GLY A 86 -0.39 24.03 -0.37
CA GLY A 86 0.37 24.31 -1.59
C GLY A 86 0.32 23.18 -2.59
N MET A 87 -0.32 22.07 -2.19
CA MET A 87 -0.39 20.87 -3.01
C MET A 87 -1.81 20.56 -3.51
N THR A 88 -2.79 21.44 -3.23
CA THR A 88 -4.15 21.34 -3.75
C THR A 88 -4.18 21.74 -5.23
N GLY A 89 -4.76 20.90 -6.07
CA GLY A 89 -5.01 21.26 -7.48
C GLY A 89 -4.00 20.73 -8.50
N GLY A 90 -3.08 19.82 -8.12
CA GLY A 90 -2.20 19.15 -9.07
C GLY A 90 -2.98 18.33 -10.12
N VAL A 91 -2.35 18.16 -11.28
CA VAL A 91 -2.84 17.25 -12.31
C VAL A 91 -2.56 15.81 -11.86
N PRO A 92 -3.53 14.88 -11.85
CA PRO A 92 -3.29 13.51 -11.48
C PRO A 92 -2.42 12.81 -12.56
N LEU A 93 -1.17 12.57 -12.21
CA LEU A 93 -0.25 11.75 -13.02
C LEU A 93 -0.31 10.28 -12.60
N VAL A 94 -0.60 10.03 -11.32
CA VAL A 94 -0.74 8.69 -10.75
C VAL A 94 -2.10 8.59 -10.05
N ILE A 95 -2.88 7.60 -10.42
CA ILE A 95 -4.15 7.27 -9.76
C ILE A 95 -4.12 5.82 -9.31
N GLY A 96 -4.62 5.53 -8.12
CA GLY A 96 -4.65 4.15 -7.65
C GLY A 96 -5.50 3.90 -6.42
N GLY A 97 -5.32 2.72 -5.87
CA GLY A 97 -6.03 2.26 -4.68
C GLY A 97 -5.12 1.60 -3.65
N LYS A 98 -5.40 1.85 -2.36
CA LYS A 98 -4.69 1.23 -1.25
C LYS A 98 -5.58 0.21 -0.54
N LYS A 99 -5.28 -1.07 -0.73
CA LYS A 99 -5.81 -2.19 0.05
C LYS A 99 -4.89 -3.42 -0.09
N GLY A 100 -3.63 -3.33 0.34
CA GLY A 100 -2.61 -4.36 0.12
C GLY A 100 -3.06 -5.77 0.49
N GLY A 101 -3.53 -6.00 1.71
CA GLY A 101 -4.05 -7.31 2.13
C GLY A 101 -5.27 -7.78 1.33
N GLY A 102 -6.16 -6.86 0.92
CA GLY A 102 -7.27 -7.20 0.03
C GLY A 102 -6.83 -7.61 -1.36
N THR A 103 -5.79 -6.96 -1.89
CA THR A 103 -5.21 -7.33 -3.19
C THR A 103 -4.54 -8.71 -3.13
N SER A 104 -3.76 -8.99 -2.07
CA SER A 104 -3.14 -10.31 -1.86
C SER A 104 -4.19 -11.42 -1.74
N ASN A 105 -5.24 -11.21 -0.96
CA ASN A 105 -6.34 -12.17 -0.84
C ASN A 105 -7.06 -12.41 -2.18
N SER A 106 -7.30 -11.35 -2.95
CA SER A 106 -7.97 -11.50 -4.25
C SER A 106 -7.09 -12.26 -5.23
N LEU A 107 -5.79 -12.02 -5.25
CA LEU A 107 -4.87 -12.78 -6.10
C LEU A 107 -4.82 -14.26 -5.69
N MET A 108 -4.85 -14.54 -4.38
CA MET A 108 -4.84 -15.90 -3.85
C MET A 108 -6.12 -16.68 -4.22
N ASN A 109 -7.29 -16.02 -4.10
CA ASN A 109 -8.59 -16.68 -4.25
C ASN A 109 -9.15 -16.62 -5.68
N ASN A 110 -8.79 -15.61 -6.47
CA ASN A 110 -9.32 -15.35 -7.81
C ASN A 110 -8.21 -14.82 -8.75
N PRO A 111 -7.23 -15.64 -9.12
CA PRO A 111 -6.12 -15.21 -9.97
C PRO A 111 -6.55 -14.74 -11.36
N GLU A 112 -7.63 -15.30 -11.92
CA GLU A 112 -8.17 -14.88 -13.23
C GLU A 112 -8.71 -13.45 -13.18
N LEU A 113 -9.39 -13.06 -12.08
CA LEU A 113 -9.87 -11.70 -11.90
C LEU A 113 -8.69 -10.72 -11.79
N PHE A 114 -7.62 -11.14 -11.16
CA PHE A 114 -6.39 -10.35 -11.08
C PHE A 114 -5.83 -10.05 -12.47
N THR A 115 -5.64 -11.08 -13.30
CA THR A 115 -5.19 -10.94 -14.69
C THR A 115 -6.16 -10.06 -15.48
N LYS A 116 -7.45 -10.37 -15.45
CA LYS A 116 -8.49 -9.60 -16.16
C LYS A 116 -8.45 -8.11 -15.84
N ILE A 117 -8.29 -7.73 -14.58
CA ILE A 117 -8.29 -6.31 -14.19
C ILE A 117 -6.96 -5.64 -14.51
N TYR A 118 -5.84 -6.23 -14.13
CA TYR A 118 -4.54 -5.57 -14.26
C TYR A 118 -3.89 -5.69 -15.63
N ASP A 119 -4.30 -6.65 -16.44
CA ASP A 119 -3.74 -6.84 -17.79
C ASP A 119 -4.74 -6.42 -18.89
N ASP A 120 -6.06 -6.68 -18.68
CA ASP A 120 -7.05 -6.46 -19.74
C ASP A 120 -7.83 -5.14 -19.56
N VAL A 121 -8.11 -4.71 -18.33
CA VAL A 121 -8.91 -3.48 -18.09
C VAL A 121 -8.02 -2.25 -17.92
N ILE A 122 -6.92 -2.35 -17.17
CA ILE A 122 -5.99 -1.24 -16.95
C ILE A 122 -4.97 -1.22 -18.09
N LYS A 123 -5.08 -0.23 -18.99
CA LYS A 123 -4.25 -0.13 -20.21
C LYS A 123 -3.02 0.78 -20.05
N ILE A 124 -2.87 1.45 -18.91
CA ILE A 124 -1.66 2.19 -18.55
C ILE A 124 -0.76 1.31 -17.68
N PRO A 125 0.57 1.59 -17.64
CA PRO A 125 1.48 0.84 -16.79
C PRO A 125 1.04 0.86 -15.31
N VAL A 126 1.11 -0.31 -14.68
CA VAL A 126 0.76 -0.47 -13.26
C VAL A 126 2.04 -0.48 -12.44
N LYS A 127 2.13 0.45 -11.50
CA LYS A 127 3.20 0.52 -10.50
C LYS A 127 2.74 -0.12 -9.20
N TRP A 128 3.57 -0.98 -8.62
CA TRP A 128 3.23 -1.72 -7.41
C TRP A 128 4.07 -1.26 -6.22
N ILE A 129 3.40 -1.05 -5.09
CA ILE A 129 4.06 -0.84 -3.81
C ILE A 129 3.72 -1.99 -2.88
N HIS A 130 4.74 -2.73 -2.50
CA HIS A 130 4.70 -3.72 -1.45
C HIS A 130 5.16 -3.09 -0.14
N VAL A 131 4.30 -3.10 0.89
CA VAL A 131 4.66 -2.59 2.22
C VAL A 131 4.93 -3.76 3.14
N GLN A 132 6.19 -3.91 3.51
CA GLN A 132 6.68 -4.96 4.40
C GLN A 132 6.88 -4.41 5.81
N ARG A 133 6.45 -5.15 6.81
CA ARG A 133 6.74 -4.96 8.23
C ARG A 133 7.36 -6.23 8.79
N ASN A 134 8.11 -6.14 9.91
CA ASN A 134 8.59 -7.33 10.59
C ASN A 134 7.47 -8.38 10.70
N PRO A 135 7.67 -9.60 10.14
CA PRO A 135 6.64 -10.64 10.09
C PRO A 135 6.05 -10.98 11.47
N TYR A 136 6.88 -11.09 12.50
CA TYR A 136 6.42 -11.37 13.86
C TYR A 136 5.48 -10.30 14.40
N ASP A 137 5.77 -9.01 14.11
CA ASP A 137 4.90 -7.90 14.51
C ASP A 137 3.60 -7.88 13.70
N ASN A 138 3.67 -8.22 12.41
CA ASN A 138 2.49 -8.23 11.55
C ASN A 138 1.54 -9.36 11.94
N ILE A 139 2.06 -10.59 12.09
CA ILE A 139 1.32 -11.77 12.54
C ILE A 139 0.69 -11.51 13.91
N THR A 140 1.46 -10.94 14.87
CA THR A 140 0.91 -10.55 16.18
C THR A 140 -0.26 -9.58 16.04
N THR A 141 -0.21 -8.67 15.08
CA THR A 141 -1.32 -7.74 14.88
C THR A 141 -2.55 -8.43 14.30
N PHE A 142 -2.40 -9.50 13.52
CA PHE A 142 -3.53 -10.31 13.04
C PHE A 142 -4.28 -10.96 14.20
N THR A 143 -3.58 -11.50 15.22
CA THR A 143 -4.25 -12.14 16.35
C THR A 143 -5.10 -11.16 17.18
N LYS A 144 -4.80 -9.85 17.15
CA LYS A 144 -5.65 -8.81 17.75
C LYS A 144 -6.96 -8.56 16.97
N HIS A 145 -7.13 -9.19 15.83
CA HIS A 145 -8.33 -9.15 14.98
C HIS A 145 -8.98 -10.54 14.85
N ASN A 146 -9.05 -11.27 15.97
CA ASN A 146 -9.73 -12.56 16.12
C ASN A 146 -9.10 -13.76 15.39
N TRP A 147 -7.87 -13.65 14.93
CA TRP A 147 -7.13 -14.80 14.39
C TRP A 147 -6.48 -15.58 15.54
N LYS A 148 -6.60 -16.93 15.54
CA LYS A 148 -5.78 -17.79 16.40
C LYS A 148 -4.30 -17.70 15.92
N PRO A 149 -3.30 -17.86 16.82
CA PRO A 149 -1.88 -17.71 16.46
C PRO A 149 -1.45 -18.53 15.25
N ASP A 150 -1.78 -19.81 15.20
CA ASP A 150 -1.35 -20.68 14.10
C ASP A 150 -2.05 -20.33 12.78
N GLY A 151 -3.34 -19.98 12.82
CA GLY A 151 -4.07 -19.48 11.66
C GLY A 151 -3.54 -18.14 11.16
N ALA A 152 -3.06 -17.26 12.05
CA ALA A 152 -2.44 -16.00 11.68
C ALA A 152 -1.08 -16.22 10.97
N ILE A 153 -0.30 -17.19 11.43
CA ILE A 153 0.96 -17.61 10.77
C ILE A 153 0.65 -18.19 9.39
N ASP A 154 -0.29 -19.11 9.30
CA ASP A 154 -0.65 -19.79 8.05
C ASP A 154 -1.12 -18.80 6.97
N ILE A 155 -2.11 -17.94 7.28
CA ILE A 155 -2.62 -16.97 6.32
C ILE A 155 -1.55 -15.93 5.92
N TYR A 156 -0.66 -15.56 6.85
CA TYR A 156 0.43 -14.65 6.55
C TYR A 156 1.32 -15.20 5.44
N PHE A 157 1.74 -16.45 5.54
CA PHE A 157 2.63 -17.06 4.54
C PHE A 157 1.90 -17.47 3.27
N LYS A 158 0.62 -17.85 3.32
CA LYS A 158 -0.21 -18.00 2.11
C LYS A 158 -0.29 -16.69 1.30
N GLN A 159 -0.44 -15.55 1.97
CA GLN A 159 -0.39 -14.25 1.30
C GLN A 159 1.00 -13.91 0.77
N ALA A 160 2.08 -14.41 1.40
CA ALA A 160 3.45 -14.20 0.94
C ALA A 160 3.68 -14.74 -0.48
N GLU A 161 3.06 -15.86 -0.83
CA GLU A 161 3.13 -16.42 -2.20
C GLU A 161 2.51 -15.46 -3.22
N SER A 162 1.38 -14.84 -2.89
CA SER A 162 0.77 -13.83 -3.76
C SER A 162 1.67 -12.60 -3.93
N VAL A 163 2.33 -12.17 -2.85
CA VAL A 163 3.30 -11.08 -2.88
C VAL A 163 4.49 -11.45 -3.76
N LYS A 164 5.08 -12.64 -3.57
CA LYS A 164 6.20 -13.16 -4.35
C LYS A 164 5.88 -13.14 -5.86
N LYS A 165 4.70 -13.61 -6.24
CA LYS A 165 4.24 -13.60 -7.63
C LYS A 165 4.22 -12.20 -8.24
N VAL A 166 3.75 -11.19 -7.51
CA VAL A 166 3.73 -9.80 -7.99
C VAL A 166 5.15 -9.23 -8.06
N LEU A 167 5.97 -9.43 -7.02
CA LEU A 167 7.33 -8.89 -6.97
C LEU A 167 8.23 -9.44 -8.06
N SER A 168 8.02 -10.71 -8.48
CA SER A 168 8.82 -11.34 -9.53
C SER A 168 8.38 -11.02 -10.97
N SER A 169 7.14 -10.53 -11.16
CA SER A 169 6.55 -10.39 -12.49
C SER A 169 6.05 -8.98 -12.83
N ARG A 170 6.08 -8.04 -11.87
CA ARG A 170 5.50 -6.70 -12.04
C ARG A 170 6.49 -5.61 -11.64
N ASP A 171 6.31 -4.42 -12.22
CA ASP A 171 7.09 -3.23 -11.85
C ASP A 171 6.74 -2.78 -10.43
N SER A 172 7.59 -3.18 -9.48
CA SER A 172 7.29 -3.11 -8.06
C SER A 172 8.48 -2.66 -7.21
N ILE A 173 8.18 -2.02 -6.07
CA ILE A 173 9.17 -1.77 -5.02
C ILE A 173 8.67 -2.27 -3.67
N THR A 174 9.61 -2.72 -2.84
CA THR A 174 9.35 -3.04 -1.44
C THR A 174 9.72 -1.85 -0.55
N VAL A 175 8.77 -1.44 0.28
CA VAL A 175 8.93 -0.41 1.32
C VAL A 175 8.88 -1.10 2.68
N ARG A 176 10.00 -1.15 3.39
CA ARG A 176 10.04 -1.63 4.77
C ARG A 176 9.54 -0.54 5.71
N LEU A 177 8.50 -0.82 6.47
CA LEU A 177 7.88 0.13 7.41
C LEU A 177 8.91 0.72 8.38
N GLU A 178 9.83 -0.11 8.86
CA GLU A 178 10.89 0.28 9.77
C GLU A 178 11.84 1.31 9.14
N ASN A 179 12.18 1.13 7.86
CA ASN A 179 13.01 2.09 7.11
C ASN A 179 12.24 3.38 6.83
N LEU A 180 10.96 3.28 6.44
CA LEU A 180 10.10 4.43 6.22
C LEU A 180 9.97 5.30 7.48
N ILE A 181 9.86 4.68 8.65
CA ILE A 181 9.80 5.38 9.93
C ILE A 181 11.16 6.00 10.29
N LYS A 182 12.25 5.28 10.08
CA LYS A 182 13.60 5.75 10.39
C LYS A 182 14.07 6.87 9.46
N ASN A 183 13.81 6.73 8.16
CA ASN A 183 14.32 7.61 7.11
C ASN A 183 13.21 8.06 6.14
N PRO A 184 12.15 8.75 6.62
CA PRO A 184 10.96 9.02 5.82
C PRO A 184 11.25 9.81 4.54
N LYS A 185 12.16 10.78 4.56
CA LYS A 185 12.49 11.56 3.36
C LYS A 185 13.09 10.68 2.25
N VAL A 186 13.97 9.75 2.62
CA VAL A 186 14.65 8.85 1.66
C VAL A 186 13.63 7.88 1.05
N GLU A 187 12.82 7.23 1.89
CA GLU A 187 11.84 6.26 1.43
C GLU A 187 10.72 6.90 0.61
N VAL A 188 10.25 8.09 1.01
CA VAL A 188 9.24 8.84 0.22
C VAL A 188 9.80 9.25 -1.12
N LYS A 189 11.04 9.78 -1.16
CA LYS A 189 11.69 10.09 -2.45
C LYS A 189 11.79 8.87 -3.35
N ARG A 190 12.26 7.74 -2.83
CA ARG A 190 12.38 6.48 -3.57
C ARG A 190 11.04 6.00 -4.14
N MET A 191 9.95 6.15 -3.36
CA MET A 191 8.61 5.83 -3.85
C MET A 191 8.15 6.78 -4.98
N CYS A 192 8.40 8.08 -4.83
CA CYS A 192 8.07 9.07 -5.86
C CYS A 192 8.88 8.86 -7.15
N ASP A 193 10.17 8.55 -7.03
CA ASP A 193 11.04 8.20 -8.16
C ASP A 193 10.48 6.97 -8.91
N HIS A 194 10.06 5.91 -8.19
CA HIS A 194 9.40 4.75 -8.78
C HIS A 194 8.10 5.10 -9.50
N LEU A 195 7.34 6.05 -8.98
CA LEU A 195 6.08 6.53 -9.57
C LEU A 195 6.28 7.60 -10.66
N GLY A 196 7.52 7.99 -10.96
CA GLY A 196 7.83 8.99 -11.98
C GLY A 196 7.29 10.39 -11.67
N VAL A 197 7.32 10.80 -10.39
CA VAL A 197 6.89 12.14 -9.95
C VAL A 197 8.01 12.84 -9.18
N ASP A 198 8.21 14.13 -9.49
CA ASP A 198 9.23 14.96 -8.85
C ASP A 198 8.83 15.34 -7.42
N VAL A 199 9.80 15.44 -6.53
CA VAL A 199 9.60 15.82 -5.13
C VAL A 199 10.20 17.18 -4.80
N THR A 200 9.54 17.95 -3.94
CA THR A 200 10.10 19.19 -3.38
C THR A 200 10.59 18.97 -1.95
N GLY A 201 11.58 19.79 -1.52
CA GLY A 201 12.09 19.74 -0.16
C GLY A 201 10.99 19.98 0.90
N ASN A 202 10.03 20.85 0.60
CA ASN A 202 8.89 21.13 1.48
C ASN A 202 7.96 19.91 1.62
N TYR A 203 7.68 19.20 0.54
CA TYR A 203 6.92 17.95 0.59
C TYR A 203 7.62 16.90 1.46
N LEU A 204 8.92 16.68 1.25
CA LEU A 204 9.69 15.73 2.04
C LEU A 204 9.77 16.13 3.53
N LYS A 205 9.85 17.43 3.82
CA LYS A 205 9.81 17.96 5.20
C LYS A 205 8.44 17.68 5.83
N HIS A 206 7.35 17.93 5.10
CA HIS A 206 5.99 17.62 5.55
C HIS A 206 5.83 16.12 5.85
N CYS A 207 6.23 15.25 4.94
CA CYS A 207 6.18 13.80 5.14
C CYS A 207 6.95 13.35 6.39
N LYS A 208 8.14 13.92 6.65
CA LYS A 208 8.92 13.62 7.86
C LYS A 208 8.15 13.98 9.14
N ASN A 209 7.43 15.10 9.14
CA ASN A 209 6.75 15.59 10.34
C ASN A 209 5.52 14.77 10.74
N VAL A 210 4.94 14.00 9.81
CA VAL A 210 3.76 13.16 10.09
C VAL A 210 4.10 11.73 10.47
N VAL A 211 5.35 11.31 10.27
CA VAL A 211 5.80 9.96 10.61
C VAL A 211 6.20 9.92 12.09
N TRP A 212 5.68 8.93 12.82
CA TRP A 212 6.09 8.73 14.22
C TRP A 212 7.52 8.21 14.36
N ASN A 213 8.12 8.44 15.54
CA ASN A 213 9.56 8.25 15.73
C ASN A 213 10.03 6.78 15.84
N LYS A 214 9.16 5.83 16.17
CA LYS A 214 9.55 4.43 16.39
C LYS A 214 8.49 3.44 15.89
N PRO A 215 8.89 2.36 15.22
CA PRO A 215 7.98 1.27 14.86
C PRO A 215 7.52 0.53 16.12
N ARG A 216 6.24 0.14 16.15
CA ARG A 216 5.69 -0.64 17.26
C ARG A 216 6.12 -2.11 17.14
N LYS A 217 6.85 -2.61 18.13
CA LYS A 217 7.26 -4.01 18.25
C LYS A 217 6.15 -4.82 18.96
N THR A 218 5.07 -5.09 18.24
CA THR A 218 3.86 -5.74 18.83
C THR A 218 4.10 -7.19 19.24
N ARG A 219 5.11 -7.87 18.69
CA ARG A 219 5.49 -9.23 19.04
C ARG A 219 5.79 -9.43 20.54
N PHE A 220 6.23 -8.37 21.23
CA PHE A 220 6.49 -8.41 22.67
C PHE A 220 5.26 -8.11 23.54
N SER A 221 4.10 -7.85 22.95
CA SER A 221 2.87 -7.54 23.70
C SER A 221 1.96 -8.76 23.90
N VAL A 222 2.44 -9.95 23.60
CA VAL A 222 1.71 -11.22 23.70
C VAL A 222 2.61 -12.33 24.21
N ASN A 223 2.02 -13.37 24.79
CA ASN A 223 2.76 -14.50 25.41
C ASN A 223 2.72 -15.81 24.59
N TRP A 224 2.01 -15.83 23.47
CA TRP A 224 1.82 -17.04 22.66
C TRP A 224 2.97 -17.36 21.69
N TRP A 225 4.01 -16.52 21.61
CA TRP A 225 5.22 -16.79 20.85
C TRP A 225 6.09 -17.84 21.55
N THR A 226 5.78 -19.11 21.37
CA THR A 226 6.63 -20.23 21.83
C THR A 226 7.89 -20.34 20.98
N LYS A 227 8.86 -21.17 21.43
CA LYS A 227 10.09 -21.44 20.66
C LYS A 227 9.75 -22.02 19.28
N GLU A 228 8.86 -23.02 19.25
CA GLU A 228 8.43 -23.73 18.05
C GLU A 228 7.83 -22.76 17.02
N ARG A 229 6.96 -21.84 17.43
CA ARG A 229 6.36 -20.85 16.55
C ARG A 229 7.38 -19.85 16.03
N LYS A 230 8.34 -19.46 16.85
CA LYS A 230 9.43 -18.56 16.42
C LYS A 230 10.32 -19.24 15.38
N ASP A 231 10.68 -20.49 15.61
CA ASP A 231 11.52 -21.29 14.71
C ASP A 231 10.79 -21.57 13.38
N LEU A 232 9.50 -21.91 13.43
CA LEU A 232 8.64 -22.05 12.24
C LEU A 232 8.60 -20.75 11.41
N VAL A 233 8.34 -19.63 12.03
CA VAL A 233 8.28 -18.34 11.32
C VAL A 233 9.65 -17.94 10.78
N LYS A 234 10.73 -18.22 11.51
CA LYS A 234 12.10 -18.00 11.02
C LYS A 234 12.38 -18.82 9.76
N GLN A 235 12.08 -20.11 9.76
CA GLN A 235 12.25 -20.98 8.60
C GLN A 235 11.43 -20.46 7.41
N LYS A 236 10.16 -20.13 7.62
CA LYS A 236 9.30 -19.62 6.55
C LYS A 236 9.73 -18.26 6.00
N ILE A 237 10.36 -17.38 6.80
CA ILE A 237 10.94 -16.12 6.33
C ILE A 237 12.05 -16.38 5.29
N GLU A 238 12.85 -17.43 5.49
CA GLU A 238 13.97 -17.78 4.62
C GLU A 238 13.52 -18.25 3.22
N GLU A 239 12.24 -18.63 3.05
CA GLU A 239 11.65 -19.00 1.75
C GLU A 239 11.35 -17.77 0.86
N PHE A 240 11.46 -16.54 1.40
CA PHE A 240 11.08 -15.30 0.72
C PHE A 240 12.17 -14.24 0.82
N ASP A 241 12.90 -13.98 -0.25
CA ASP A 241 14.01 -13.02 -0.30
C ASP A 241 13.63 -11.62 0.20
N PHE A 242 12.40 -11.16 -0.12
CA PHE A 242 11.92 -9.84 0.32
C PHE A 242 11.69 -9.74 1.83
N MET A 243 11.67 -10.87 2.56
CA MET A 243 11.58 -10.91 4.03
C MET A 243 12.95 -11.03 4.70
N GLY A 244 14.03 -11.19 3.97
CA GLY A 244 15.37 -11.38 4.52
C GLY A 244 15.78 -10.31 5.53
N GLY A 245 16.50 -10.73 6.58
CA GLY A 245 17.03 -9.85 7.63
C GLY A 245 16.09 -9.55 8.78
N TYR A 246 14.82 -9.97 8.75
CA TYR A 246 13.94 -9.85 9.90
C TYR A 246 14.22 -10.92 10.97
N LYS A 247 14.19 -10.49 12.24
CA LYS A 247 14.38 -11.35 13.42
C LYS A 247 13.28 -11.07 14.43
N PHE A 248 13.07 -12.07 15.34
CA PHE A 248 12.15 -11.89 16.47
C PHE A 248 12.59 -10.79 17.41
#